data_bab430778d60347c195d2ce40d830ccc
#
_entry.id   bab430778d60347c195d2ce40d830ccc
#
_cell.length_a   1.000
_cell.length_b   1.000
_cell.length_c   1.000
_cell.angle_alpha   90.00
_cell.angle_beta   90.00
_cell.angle_gamma   90.00
#
_symmetry.space_group_name_H-M   'P 1'
#
loop_
_entity.id
_entity.type
_entity.pdbx_description
1 polymer ?
#
loop_
_entity_poly.entity_id
_entity_poly.type
_entity_poly.pdbx_seq_one_letter_code
_entity_poly.pdbx_strand_id
1 'polypeptide(L)'
;MNWKQLLLLLLLLIGTAVYNYYFGAGQVISLEDIPAYSGQAYVAVNGNEPFFTQEDLTTTSYETYAPQDGLGRCGPAEACVGRDLMPTEPRGSIGSVKPTGWQVSKYDFVDGQSLYNRCHLIGYQLTAENANRQNLITGTRYLNVTGMLPFENLVADYVRETGNHVLYRVTPIFDGTDLVARGVLMEAWSVEDDGEGVCFNVYCYNVQPGVIIDYSTGANQLE
;
A
#
# COMPACT_ATOMS: atom_id res chain seq x y z
N MET A 1 29.27 -17.08 20.20
CA MET A 1 28.28 -16.00 19.99
C MET A 1 28.17 -15.23 21.31
N ASN A 2 28.38 -13.93 21.31
CA ASN A 2 28.29 -13.14 22.55
C ASN A 2 26.79 -12.80 22.83
N TRP A 3 26.50 -12.38 24.09
CA TRP A 3 25.12 -12.13 24.52
C TRP A 3 24.41 -11.04 23.69
N LYS A 4 25.14 -10.04 23.13
CA LYS A 4 24.58 -9.01 22.24
C LYS A 4 24.15 -9.59 20.88
N GLN A 5 24.93 -10.54 20.36
CA GLN A 5 24.58 -11.25 19.12
C GLN A 5 23.36 -12.16 19.32
N LEU A 6 23.27 -12.77 20.52
CA LEU A 6 22.09 -13.58 20.89
C LEU A 6 20.82 -12.71 21.00
N LEU A 7 20.94 -11.53 21.63
CA LEU A 7 19.83 -10.58 21.77
C LEU A 7 19.38 -10.05 20.40
N LEU A 8 20.32 -9.71 19.51
CA LEU A 8 20.00 -9.25 18.17
C LEU A 8 19.28 -10.34 17.36
N LEU A 9 19.74 -11.58 17.46
CA LEU A 9 19.10 -12.72 16.80
C LEU A 9 17.67 -12.95 17.34
N LEU A 10 17.48 -12.83 18.64
CA LEU A 10 16.18 -12.97 19.29
C LEU A 10 15.21 -11.85 18.84
N LEU A 11 15.70 -10.61 18.76
CA LEU A 11 14.90 -9.47 18.26
C LEU A 11 14.52 -9.65 16.77
N LEU A 12 15.42 -10.17 15.94
CA LEU A 12 15.13 -10.50 14.55
C LEU A 12 14.08 -11.60 14.46
N LEU A 13 14.20 -12.68 15.24
CA LEU A 13 13.23 -13.77 15.26
C LEU A 13 11.85 -13.31 15.75
N ILE A 14 11.80 -12.47 16.78
CA ILE A 14 10.56 -11.89 17.29
C ILE A 14 9.95 -10.95 16.21
N GLY A 15 10.76 -10.11 15.57
CA GLY A 15 10.32 -9.24 14.48
C GLY A 15 9.72 -10.03 13.31
N THR A 16 10.39 -11.11 12.90
CA THR A 16 9.90 -12.00 11.85
C THR A 16 8.62 -12.72 12.27
N ALA A 17 8.55 -13.20 13.51
CA ALA A 17 7.34 -13.87 14.02
C ALA A 17 6.15 -12.91 14.13
N VAL A 18 6.37 -11.67 14.56
CA VAL A 18 5.34 -10.61 14.61
C VAL A 18 4.89 -10.24 13.20
N TYR A 19 5.83 -10.09 12.26
CA TYR A 19 5.50 -9.84 10.86
C TYR A 19 4.65 -10.98 10.27
N ASN A 20 5.09 -12.23 10.44
CA ASN A 20 4.35 -13.40 9.96
C ASN A 20 2.99 -13.61 10.66
N TYR A 21 2.87 -13.19 11.93
CA TYR A 21 1.61 -13.24 12.68
C TYR A 21 0.58 -12.26 12.12
N TYR A 22 1.01 -11.04 11.73
CA TYR A 22 0.11 -10.02 11.20
C TYR A 22 -0.16 -10.15 9.69
N PHE A 23 0.77 -10.73 8.92
CA PHE A 23 0.74 -10.66 7.45
C PHE A 23 0.96 -12.01 6.76
N GLY A 24 0.97 -13.12 7.53
CA GLY A 24 1.27 -14.45 7.00
C GLY A 24 2.71 -14.59 6.51
N ALA A 25 3.10 -15.78 6.06
CA ALA A 25 4.40 -16.05 5.44
C ALA A 25 4.38 -15.71 3.92
N GLY A 26 3.70 -14.63 3.54
CA GLY A 26 3.59 -14.21 2.14
C GLY A 26 4.97 -13.93 1.54
N GLN A 27 5.16 -14.28 0.28
CA GLN A 27 6.39 -13.92 -0.44
C GLN A 27 6.52 -12.40 -0.47
N VAL A 28 7.63 -11.90 0.10
CA VAL A 28 7.96 -10.48 0.01
C VAL A 28 8.64 -10.25 -1.32
N ILE A 29 7.99 -9.55 -2.23
CA ILE A 29 8.63 -9.06 -3.45
C ILE A 29 9.74 -8.06 -3.05
N SER A 30 10.94 -8.24 -3.58
CA SER A 30 12.01 -7.26 -3.44
C SER A 30 11.98 -6.25 -4.61
N LEU A 31 12.58 -5.08 -4.43
CA LEU A 31 12.71 -4.11 -5.52
C LEU A 31 13.50 -4.67 -6.73
N GLU A 32 14.37 -5.66 -6.50
CA GLU A 32 15.15 -6.31 -7.54
C GLU A 32 14.28 -7.15 -8.48
N ASP A 33 13.12 -7.63 -7.97
CA ASP A 33 12.16 -8.42 -8.75
C ASP A 33 11.20 -7.54 -9.58
N ILE A 34 11.20 -6.22 -9.33
CA ILE A 34 10.29 -5.27 -9.97
C ILE A 34 10.98 -4.64 -11.19
N PRO A 35 10.38 -4.71 -12.39
CA PRO A 35 10.92 -4.02 -13.56
C PRO A 35 11.10 -2.52 -13.31
N ALA A 36 12.14 -1.92 -13.88
CA ALA A 36 12.33 -0.48 -13.82
C ALA A 36 11.14 0.25 -14.46
N TYR A 37 10.81 1.43 -13.93
CA TYR A 37 9.76 2.28 -14.50
C TYR A 37 10.03 2.57 -15.98
N SER A 38 9.04 2.31 -16.83
CA SER A 38 9.14 2.48 -18.29
C SER A 38 7.98 3.29 -18.89
N GLY A 39 7.36 4.16 -18.08
CA GLY A 39 6.26 5.04 -18.50
C GLY A 39 4.86 4.51 -18.16
N GLN A 40 4.73 3.29 -17.63
CA GLN A 40 3.46 2.75 -17.15
C GLN A 40 3.32 2.98 -15.64
N ALA A 41 2.13 3.38 -15.17
CA ALA A 41 1.89 3.66 -13.76
C ALA A 41 2.03 2.43 -12.85
N TYR A 42 1.85 1.26 -13.40
CA TYR A 42 1.94 -0.02 -12.70
C TYR A 42 2.43 -1.14 -13.63
N VAL A 43 2.81 -2.24 -13.02
CA VAL A 43 3.18 -3.49 -13.69
C VAL A 43 2.59 -4.67 -12.92
N ALA A 44 2.08 -5.67 -13.65
CA ALA A 44 1.69 -6.94 -13.02
C ALA A 44 2.95 -7.70 -12.58
N VAL A 45 2.89 -8.28 -11.40
CA VAL A 45 3.96 -9.10 -10.82
C VAL A 45 3.43 -10.49 -10.49
N ASN A 46 4.29 -11.46 -10.27
CA ASN A 46 3.90 -12.84 -9.98
C ASN A 46 2.82 -13.39 -10.94
N GLY A 47 2.89 -13.09 -12.23
CA GLY A 47 1.87 -13.52 -13.19
C GLY A 47 0.47 -12.94 -12.94
N ASN A 48 0.37 -11.85 -12.19
CA ASN A 48 -0.87 -11.21 -11.70
C ASN A 48 -1.61 -12.03 -10.61
N GLU A 49 -0.96 -13.04 -10.03
CA GLU A 49 -1.54 -13.87 -8.96
C GLU A 49 -1.14 -13.29 -7.59
N PRO A 50 -2.10 -13.00 -6.69
CA PRO A 50 -1.81 -12.58 -5.32
C PRO A 50 -1.06 -13.66 -4.53
N PHE A 51 -0.33 -13.24 -3.49
CA PHE A 51 0.36 -14.15 -2.58
C PHE A 51 -0.51 -14.62 -1.41
N PHE A 52 -1.83 -14.53 -1.52
CA PHE A 52 -2.73 -15.07 -0.51
C PHE A 52 -2.73 -16.60 -0.53
N THR A 53 -2.85 -17.20 0.64
CA THR A 53 -3.03 -18.64 0.81
C THR A 53 -4.51 -18.96 1.10
N GLN A 54 -4.91 -20.22 1.00
CA GLN A 54 -6.27 -20.63 1.37
C GLN A 54 -6.61 -20.34 2.84
N GLU A 55 -5.60 -20.24 3.70
CA GLU A 55 -5.77 -19.93 5.13
C GLU A 55 -6.08 -18.44 5.36
N ASP A 56 -5.69 -17.57 4.41
CA ASP A 56 -5.95 -16.13 4.48
C ASP A 56 -7.39 -15.79 4.06
N LEU A 57 -8.03 -16.67 3.28
CA LEU A 57 -9.36 -16.41 2.72
C LEU A 57 -10.44 -16.48 3.79
N THR A 58 -11.23 -15.43 3.91
CA THR A 58 -12.35 -15.31 4.86
C THR A 58 -13.45 -14.43 4.30
N THR A 59 -14.68 -14.67 4.69
CA THR A 59 -15.83 -13.80 4.43
C THR A 59 -16.21 -12.99 5.67
N THR A 60 -15.33 -12.90 6.66
CA THR A 60 -15.50 -12.03 7.80
C THR A 60 -14.73 -10.73 7.53
N SER A 61 -15.46 -9.62 7.48
CA SER A 61 -14.84 -8.31 7.26
C SER A 61 -13.87 -7.94 8.38
N TYR A 62 -12.70 -7.45 8.02
CA TYR A 62 -11.69 -6.90 8.94
C TYR A 62 -10.79 -5.91 8.22
N GLU A 63 -10.08 -5.11 8.99
CA GLU A 63 -8.95 -4.33 8.53
C GLU A 63 -7.81 -4.38 9.55
N THR A 64 -6.59 -4.36 9.08
CA THR A 64 -5.39 -4.37 9.91
C THR A 64 -4.27 -3.55 9.28
N TYR A 65 -3.47 -2.91 10.12
CA TYR A 65 -2.40 -2.02 9.71
C TYR A 65 -1.15 -2.37 10.49
N ALA A 66 -0.06 -2.67 9.79
CA ALA A 66 1.21 -2.96 10.44
C ALA A 66 1.70 -1.78 11.27
N PRO A 67 2.31 -2.02 12.43
CA PRO A 67 3.02 -0.98 13.16
C PRO A 67 4.05 -0.28 12.26
N GLN A 68 4.18 1.03 12.44
CA GLN A 68 5.26 1.77 11.77
C GLN A 68 6.62 1.25 12.22
N ASP A 69 7.57 1.22 11.31
CA ASP A 69 8.95 0.79 11.61
C ASP A 69 9.74 1.83 12.42
N GLY A 70 11.01 1.56 12.72
CA GLY A 70 11.90 2.44 13.47
C GLY A 70 12.17 3.81 12.81
N LEU A 71 11.85 3.97 11.52
CA LEU A 71 11.92 5.23 10.78
C LEU A 71 10.55 5.94 10.70
N GLY A 72 9.49 5.33 11.25
CA GLY A 72 8.11 5.83 11.19
C GLY A 72 7.40 5.55 9.86
N ARG A 73 7.93 4.64 9.03
CA ARG A 73 7.34 4.25 7.74
C ARG A 73 6.21 3.25 7.95
N CYS A 74 5.18 3.34 7.11
CA CYS A 74 4.11 2.34 7.12
C CYS A 74 4.61 0.98 6.66
N GLY A 75 4.13 -0.07 7.30
CA GLY A 75 4.19 -1.43 6.80
C GLY A 75 2.94 -1.77 5.95
N PRO A 76 2.71 -3.05 5.66
CA PRO A 76 1.52 -3.51 4.95
C PRO A 76 0.22 -3.11 5.65
N ALA A 77 -0.79 -2.83 4.85
CA ALA A 77 -2.18 -2.70 5.28
C ALA A 77 -3.02 -3.77 4.57
N GLU A 78 -3.90 -4.44 5.29
CA GLU A 78 -4.71 -5.53 4.78
C GLU A 78 -6.15 -5.43 5.27
N ALA A 79 -7.10 -5.80 4.42
CA ALA A 79 -8.50 -5.88 4.77
C ALA A 79 -9.20 -7.01 4.01
N CYS A 80 -10.17 -7.64 4.66
CA CYS A 80 -11.23 -8.34 3.97
C CYS A 80 -12.39 -7.35 3.81
N VAL A 81 -12.47 -6.76 2.62
CA VAL A 81 -13.40 -5.67 2.34
C VAL A 81 -14.79 -6.23 2.08
N GLY A 82 -15.71 -5.97 3.02
CA GLY A 82 -17.14 -6.19 2.86
C GLY A 82 -17.92 -4.87 2.85
N ARG A 83 -19.20 -4.89 2.48
CA ARG A 83 -20.05 -3.68 2.47
C ARG A 83 -20.13 -2.99 3.82
N ASP A 84 -20.03 -3.71 4.91
CA ASP A 84 -20.12 -3.23 6.28
C ASP A 84 -18.94 -2.34 6.69
N LEU A 85 -17.77 -2.48 6.02
CA LEU A 85 -16.62 -1.60 6.22
C LEU A 85 -16.69 -0.32 5.37
N MET A 86 -17.47 -0.32 4.31
CA MET A 86 -17.52 0.81 3.39
C MET A 86 -18.11 2.07 4.06
N PRO A 87 -17.65 3.29 3.66
CA PRO A 87 -18.08 4.51 4.30
C PRO A 87 -19.58 4.78 4.10
N THR A 88 -20.23 5.14 5.18
CA THR A 88 -21.60 5.69 5.19
C THR A 88 -21.61 7.22 5.34
N GLU A 89 -20.45 7.81 5.66
CA GLU A 89 -20.28 9.24 5.88
C GLU A 89 -19.25 9.83 4.89
N PRO A 90 -19.30 11.12 4.59
CA PRO A 90 -18.30 11.79 3.78
C PRO A 90 -16.92 11.75 4.41
N ARG A 91 -15.87 11.65 3.56
CA ARG A 91 -14.48 11.66 4.01
C ARG A 91 -14.13 12.91 4.80
N GLY A 92 -13.51 12.72 5.97
CA GLY A 92 -12.98 13.79 6.81
C GLY A 92 -11.62 14.35 6.32
N SER A 93 -11.12 15.37 7.01
CA SER A 93 -9.80 15.93 6.74
C SER A 93 -8.68 15.03 7.25
N ILE A 94 -7.65 14.83 6.43
CA ILE A 94 -6.43 14.08 6.76
C ILE A 94 -5.19 14.99 6.82
N GLY A 95 -5.39 16.31 6.78
CA GLY A 95 -4.31 17.32 6.69
C GLY A 95 -3.34 17.32 7.87
N SER A 96 -3.75 16.83 9.03
CA SER A 96 -2.92 16.72 10.24
C SER A 96 -1.86 15.62 10.17
N VAL A 97 -2.07 14.58 9.34
CA VAL A 97 -1.09 13.50 9.17
C VAL A 97 0.01 13.94 8.22
N LYS A 98 1.26 13.75 8.65
CA LYS A 98 2.46 13.96 7.81
C LYS A 98 3.19 12.63 7.73
N PRO A 99 3.05 11.87 6.65
CA PRO A 99 3.82 10.64 6.45
C PRO A 99 5.32 10.93 6.35
N THR A 100 6.15 9.90 6.42
CA THR A 100 7.59 10.03 6.24
C THR A 100 7.92 10.65 4.87
N GLY A 101 8.97 11.47 4.80
CA GLY A 101 9.38 12.15 3.57
C GLY A 101 8.38 13.20 3.04
N TRP A 102 7.39 13.64 3.84
CA TRP A 102 6.39 14.62 3.42
C TRP A 102 6.98 15.97 3.10
N GLN A 103 6.80 16.42 1.86
CA GLN A 103 7.13 17.76 1.37
C GLN A 103 5.88 18.44 0.77
N VAL A 104 5.90 19.77 0.73
CA VAL A 104 4.88 20.56 0.03
C VAL A 104 5.51 21.09 -1.25
N SER A 105 5.19 20.43 -2.37
CA SER A 105 5.72 20.80 -3.69
C SER A 105 4.58 20.95 -4.68
N LYS A 106 4.66 21.97 -5.53
CA LYS A 106 3.63 22.26 -6.52
C LYS A 106 4.25 22.40 -7.91
N TYR A 107 3.57 21.82 -8.90
CA TYR A 107 3.91 21.89 -10.31
C TYR A 107 2.64 22.10 -11.13
N ASP A 108 2.63 23.07 -12.03
CA ASP A 108 1.44 23.46 -12.80
C ASP A 108 0.91 22.34 -13.71
N PHE A 109 1.79 21.44 -14.15
CA PHE A 109 1.43 20.30 -15.00
C PHE A 109 0.90 19.08 -14.23
N VAL A 110 1.00 19.08 -12.90
CA VAL A 110 0.43 18.01 -12.06
C VAL A 110 -1.05 18.30 -11.83
N ASP A 111 -1.90 17.31 -12.01
CA ASP A 111 -3.32 17.42 -11.70
C ASP A 111 -3.54 17.83 -10.24
N GLY A 112 -4.30 18.92 -10.01
CA GLY A 112 -4.46 19.55 -8.70
C GLY A 112 -3.20 20.25 -8.17
N GLN A 113 -2.15 20.40 -9.01
CA GLN A 113 -0.88 21.10 -8.77
C GLN A 113 -0.02 20.56 -7.62
N SER A 114 -0.52 19.69 -6.76
CA SER A 114 0.23 19.14 -5.63
C SER A 114 0.92 17.84 -6.03
N LEU A 115 2.26 17.83 -6.01
CA LEU A 115 3.06 16.65 -6.31
C LEU A 115 2.68 15.49 -5.38
N TYR A 116 2.70 15.74 -4.07
CA TYR A 116 2.43 14.72 -3.08
C TYR A 116 1.01 14.79 -2.55
N ASN A 117 0.44 13.60 -2.39
CA ASN A 117 -0.81 13.33 -1.69
C ASN A 117 -0.51 12.53 -0.42
N ARG A 118 -1.33 12.70 0.60
CA ARG A 118 -1.42 11.73 1.69
C ARG A 118 -2.17 10.54 1.13
N CYS A 119 -1.40 9.59 0.57
CA CYS A 119 -1.93 8.46 -0.15
C CYS A 119 -2.33 7.38 0.85
N HIS A 120 -3.60 6.98 0.85
CA HIS A 120 -4.03 5.83 1.61
C HIS A 120 -3.45 4.55 0.99
N LEU A 121 -3.03 3.61 1.81
CA LEU A 121 -2.75 2.25 1.39
C LEU A 121 -4.08 1.53 1.09
N ILE A 122 -5.00 1.50 2.06
CA ILE A 122 -6.39 1.09 1.82
C ILE A 122 -7.23 2.35 1.71
N GLY A 123 -7.83 2.57 0.52
CA GLY A 123 -8.60 3.76 0.21
C GLY A 123 -9.81 3.94 1.13
N TYR A 124 -10.14 5.19 1.48
CA TYR A 124 -11.31 5.52 2.31
C TYR A 124 -12.61 4.86 1.82
N GLN A 125 -12.78 4.74 0.51
CA GLN A 125 -13.97 4.12 -0.09
C GLN A 125 -14.13 2.63 0.23
N LEU A 126 -13.09 1.96 0.73
CA LEU A 126 -13.09 0.52 1.01
C LEU A 126 -13.40 0.20 2.48
N THR A 127 -12.82 0.97 3.42
CA THR A 127 -12.93 0.66 4.86
C THR A 127 -13.31 1.86 5.73
N ALA A 128 -13.65 3.01 5.16
CA ALA A 128 -13.96 4.24 5.89
C ALA A 128 -12.81 4.76 6.81
N GLU A 129 -11.63 4.12 6.80
CA GLU A 129 -10.49 4.54 7.59
C GLU A 129 -9.92 5.87 7.07
N ASN A 130 -9.89 6.90 7.90
CA ASN A 130 -9.64 8.26 7.43
C ASN A 130 -8.21 8.75 7.73
N ALA A 131 -7.91 9.09 8.97
CA ALA A 131 -6.68 9.79 9.37
C ALA A 131 -5.66 8.90 10.08
N ASN A 132 -5.63 7.63 9.75
CA ASN A 132 -4.75 6.64 10.34
C ASN A 132 -3.31 6.83 9.81
N ARG A 133 -2.35 7.03 10.74
CA ARG A 133 -0.93 7.18 10.39
C ARG A 133 -0.30 5.92 9.81
N GLN A 134 -0.85 4.76 10.12
CA GLN A 134 -0.38 3.47 9.61
C GLN A 134 -0.92 3.16 8.21
N ASN A 135 -1.88 3.96 7.73
CA ASN A 135 -2.53 3.81 6.43
C ASN A 135 -2.18 4.94 5.44
N LEU A 136 -1.29 5.88 5.80
CA LEU A 136 -0.99 7.04 4.97
C LEU A 136 0.49 7.13 4.66
N ILE A 137 0.83 7.16 3.37
CA ILE A 137 2.18 7.36 2.86
C ILE A 137 2.30 8.66 2.06
N THR A 138 3.53 9.12 1.85
CA THR A 138 3.84 10.17 0.88
C THR A 138 3.82 9.56 -0.52
N GLY A 139 2.71 9.72 -1.22
CA GLY A 139 2.52 9.25 -2.59
C GLY A 139 2.42 10.41 -3.57
N THR A 140 2.93 10.24 -4.77
CA THR A 140 2.73 11.22 -5.84
C THR A 140 1.27 11.26 -6.29
N ARG A 141 0.87 12.35 -6.93
CA ARG A 141 -0.45 12.43 -7.57
C ARG A 141 -0.62 11.33 -8.61
N TYR A 142 0.44 11.03 -9.36
CA TYR A 142 0.44 9.98 -10.38
C TYR A 142 0.25 8.58 -9.78
N LEU A 143 0.99 8.23 -8.71
CA LEU A 143 0.75 7.01 -7.98
C LEU A 143 -0.71 6.92 -7.51
N ASN A 144 -1.18 7.96 -6.82
CA ASN A 144 -2.49 7.93 -6.16
C ASN A 144 -3.66 7.78 -7.16
N VAL A 145 -3.60 8.50 -8.28
CA VAL A 145 -4.75 8.62 -9.21
C VAL A 145 -4.63 7.70 -10.43
N THR A 146 -3.40 7.60 -10.98
CA THR A 146 -3.18 6.79 -12.19
C THR A 146 -2.75 5.37 -11.84
N GLY A 147 -2.00 5.20 -10.75
CA GLY A 147 -1.55 3.88 -10.28
C GLY A 147 -2.63 3.15 -9.48
N MET A 148 -2.97 3.66 -8.29
CA MET A 148 -3.77 2.92 -7.30
C MET A 148 -5.28 3.00 -7.53
N LEU A 149 -5.82 4.18 -7.80
CA LEU A 149 -7.26 4.42 -7.84
C LEU A 149 -8.05 3.48 -8.79
N PRO A 150 -7.56 3.08 -9.97
CA PRO A 150 -8.27 2.12 -10.82
C PRO A 150 -8.51 0.77 -10.13
N PHE A 151 -7.54 0.28 -9.37
CA PHE A 151 -7.63 -0.98 -8.63
C PHE A 151 -8.52 -0.86 -7.39
N GLU A 152 -8.43 0.26 -6.67
CA GLU A 152 -9.35 0.55 -5.57
C GLU A 152 -10.81 0.60 -6.05
N ASN A 153 -11.05 1.23 -7.20
CA ASN A 153 -12.40 1.28 -7.80
C ASN A 153 -12.90 -0.12 -8.18
N LEU A 154 -12.05 -0.95 -8.79
CA LEU A 154 -12.39 -2.32 -9.14
C LEU A 154 -12.88 -3.12 -7.91
N VAL A 155 -12.15 -3.03 -6.79
CA VAL A 155 -12.54 -3.66 -5.52
C VAL A 155 -13.84 -3.07 -5.00
N ALA A 156 -13.95 -1.73 -4.96
CA ALA A 156 -15.14 -1.06 -4.42
C ALA A 156 -16.41 -1.38 -5.22
N ASP A 157 -16.31 -1.38 -6.54
CA ASP A 157 -17.45 -1.64 -7.43
C ASP A 157 -17.90 -3.09 -7.29
N TYR A 158 -16.97 -4.05 -7.30
CA TYR A 158 -17.30 -5.46 -7.06
C TYR A 158 -18.05 -5.67 -5.74
N VAL A 159 -17.52 -5.14 -4.63
CA VAL A 159 -18.18 -5.27 -3.31
C VAL A 159 -19.56 -4.62 -3.29
N ARG A 160 -19.74 -3.45 -3.94
CA ARG A 160 -21.04 -2.78 -4.04
C ARG A 160 -22.05 -3.54 -4.88
N GLU A 161 -21.60 -4.13 -5.98
CA GLU A 161 -22.50 -4.81 -6.93
C GLU A 161 -22.94 -6.19 -6.42
N THR A 162 -21.99 -6.97 -5.90
CA THR A 162 -22.23 -8.36 -5.51
C THR A 162 -22.62 -8.51 -4.03
N GLY A 163 -22.07 -7.68 -3.15
CA GLY A 163 -22.12 -7.87 -1.69
C GLY A 163 -21.13 -8.91 -1.18
N ASN A 164 -20.32 -9.48 -2.04
CA ASN A 164 -19.23 -10.39 -1.71
C ASN A 164 -18.02 -9.66 -1.14
N HIS A 165 -17.07 -10.43 -0.61
CA HIS A 165 -15.87 -9.91 0.04
C HIS A 165 -14.66 -9.97 -0.91
N VAL A 166 -13.75 -9.00 -0.72
CA VAL A 166 -12.44 -8.98 -1.39
C VAL A 166 -11.35 -8.92 -0.34
N LEU A 167 -10.49 -9.92 -0.32
CA LEU A 167 -9.23 -9.84 0.43
C LEU A 167 -8.31 -8.90 -0.34
N TYR A 168 -7.84 -7.84 0.33
CA TYR A 168 -7.10 -6.74 -0.27
C TYR A 168 -5.92 -6.35 0.60
N ARG A 169 -4.71 -6.33 0.03
CA ARG A 169 -3.48 -5.96 0.73
C ARG A 169 -2.67 -4.97 -0.07
N VAL A 170 -2.13 -3.98 0.62
CA VAL A 170 -1.22 -2.98 0.03
C VAL A 170 0.05 -2.90 0.86
N THR A 171 1.18 -3.18 0.23
CA THR A 171 2.50 -3.19 0.85
C THR A 171 3.37 -2.08 0.25
N PRO A 172 3.72 -1.03 1.01
CA PRO A 172 4.65 -0.02 0.54
C PRO A 172 6.08 -0.59 0.52
N ILE A 173 6.79 -0.41 -0.60
CA ILE A 173 8.13 -0.93 -0.81
C ILE A 173 9.14 0.22 -0.72
N PHE A 174 10.02 0.15 0.26
CA PHE A 174 11.08 1.13 0.50
C PHE A 174 12.44 0.54 0.12
N ASP A 175 13.37 1.39 -0.31
CA ASP A 175 14.77 1.03 -0.53
C ASP A 175 15.60 1.46 0.70
N GLY A 176 16.29 0.53 1.32
CA GLY A 176 17.13 0.79 2.47
C GLY A 176 16.48 1.69 3.53
N THR A 177 17.02 2.90 3.72
CA THR A 177 16.54 3.89 4.69
C THR A 177 15.69 5.00 4.08
N ASP A 178 15.21 4.85 2.85
CA ASP A 178 14.35 5.82 2.19
C ASP A 178 13.10 6.14 3.03
N LEU A 179 12.71 7.41 3.06
CA LEU A 179 11.52 7.87 3.78
C LEU A 179 10.27 7.90 2.91
N VAL A 180 10.44 7.85 1.59
CA VAL A 180 9.35 7.76 0.60
C VAL A 180 9.41 6.37 -0.05
N ALA A 181 8.28 5.68 -0.12
CA ALA A 181 8.22 4.38 -0.78
C ALA A 181 8.52 4.50 -2.28
N ARG A 182 9.26 3.56 -2.85
CA ARG A 182 9.51 3.47 -4.31
C ARG A 182 8.23 3.17 -5.09
N GLY A 183 7.28 2.53 -4.44
CA GLY A 183 5.96 2.20 -4.93
C GLY A 183 5.20 1.36 -3.92
N VAL A 184 4.07 0.84 -4.34
CA VAL A 184 3.24 -0.05 -3.53
C VAL A 184 2.91 -1.32 -4.31
N LEU A 185 2.99 -2.47 -3.64
CA LEU A 185 2.41 -3.71 -4.13
C LEU A 185 0.95 -3.73 -3.71
N MET A 186 0.05 -3.94 -4.65
CA MET A 186 -1.39 -4.06 -4.42
C MET A 186 -1.85 -5.46 -4.84
N GLU A 187 -2.52 -6.14 -3.95
CA GLU A 187 -3.02 -7.49 -4.15
C GLU A 187 -4.51 -7.55 -3.82
N ALA A 188 -5.28 -8.28 -4.61
CA ALA A 188 -6.68 -8.50 -4.33
C ALA A 188 -7.17 -9.85 -4.84
N TRP A 189 -8.15 -10.41 -4.11
CA TRP A 189 -8.82 -11.67 -4.43
C TRP A 189 -10.26 -11.63 -3.96
N SER A 190 -11.22 -11.81 -4.85
CA SER A 190 -12.62 -11.96 -4.48
C SER A 190 -12.86 -13.35 -3.89
N VAL A 191 -13.42 -13.39 -2.67
CA VAL A 191 -13.37 -14.60 -1.85
C VAL A 191 -14.42 -15.64 -2.26
N GLU A 192 -15.67 -15.21 -2.43
CA GLU A 192 -16.80 -16.14 -2.64
C GLU A 192 -16.82 -16.76 -4.04
N ASP A 193 -16.18 -16.15 -5.01
CA ASP A 193 -16.11 -16.63 -6.39
C ASP A 193 -14.70 -17.07 -6.81
N ASP A 194 -13.81 -17.29 -5.81
CA ASP A 194 -12.46 -17.82 -6.01
C ASP A 194 -11.63 -16.99 -7.01
N GLY A 195 -11.73 -15.66 -6.91
CA GLY A 195 -10.96 -14.71 -7.72
C GLY A 195 -11.54 -14.43 -9.12
N GLU A 196 -12.72 -14.97 -9.48
CA GLU A 196 -13.30 -14.73 -10.80
C GLU A 196 -13.68 -13.25 -11.03
N GLY A 197 -14.17 -12.57 -9.99
CA GLY A 197 -14.58 -11.17 -10.07
C GLY A 197 -13.43 -10.18 -9.90
N VAL A 198 -12.55 -10.43 -8.94
CA VAL A 198 -11.37 -9.59 -8.67
C VAL A 198 -10.17 -10.46 -8.36
N CYS A 199 -9.15 -10.39 -9.21
CA CYS A 199 -7.85 -11.03 -8.99
C CYS A 199 -6.77 -10.14 -9.60
N PHE A 200 -5.86 -9.62 -8.77
CA PHE A 200 -4.68 -8.91 -9.25
C PHE A 200 -3.53 -8.89 -8.26
N ASN A 201 -2.33 -8.80 -8.81
CA ASN A 201 -1.09 -8.55 -8.08
C ASN A 201 -0.24 -7.58 -8.91
N VAL A 202 -0.24 -6.31 -8.52
CA VAL A 202 0.37 -5.23 -9.29
C VAL A 202 1.27 -4.36 -8.41
N TYR A 203 2.40 -3.95 -8.98
CA TYR A 203 3.24 -2.93 -8.37
C TYR A 203 2.97 -1.58 -9.02
N CYS A 204 2.54 -0.60 -8.23
CA CYS A 204 2.31 0.78 -8.65
C CYS A 204 3.51 1.65 -8.30
N TYR A 205 4.11 2.31 -9.31
CA TYR A 205 5.31 3.14 -9.13
C TYR A 205 5.00 4.48 -8.47
N ASN A 206 5.76 4.84 -7.44
CA ASN A 206 5.65 6.14 -6.80
C ASN A 206 6.53 7.18 -7.51
N VAL A 207 6.19 7.48 -8.73
CA VAL A 207 6.86 8.46 -9.60
C VAL A 207 5.89 9.56 -9.99
N GLN A 208 6.43 10.66 -10.53
CA GLN A 208 5.65 11.68 -11.24
C GLN A 208 6.42 12.02 -12.52
N PRO A 209 5.87 11.72 -13.72
CA PRO A 209 6.52 12.10 -14.98
C PRO A 209 6.93 13.55 -15.00
N GLY A 210 8.18 13.84 -15.39
CA GLY A 210 8.78 15.18 -15.41
C GLY A 210 9.31 15.68 -14.06
N VAL A 211 9.33 14.82 -13.01
CA VAL A 211 9.86 15.18 -11.69
C VAL A 211 10.83 14.11 -11.19
N ILE A 212 12.01 14.53 -10.78
CA ILE A 212 12.99 13.70 -10.07
C ILE A 212 12.68 13.77 -8.58
N ILE A 213 12.57 12.61 -7.93
CA ILE A 213 12.30 12.48 -6.49
C ILE A 213 13.54 11.92 -5.79
N ASP A 214 13.97 12.59 -4.74
CA ASP A 214 14.89 12.03 -3.75
C ASP A 214 14.05 11.25 -2.71
N TYR A 215 14.01 9.94 -2.85
CA TYR A 215 13.22 9.08 -1.96
C TYR A 215 13.75 9.02 -0.52
N SER A 216 15.02 9.37 -0.30
CA SER A 216 15.59 9.41 1.04
C SER A 216 14.98 10.52 1.90
N THR A 217 14.50 11.61 1.27
CA THR A 217 14.00 12.81 1.98
C THR A 217 12.63 13.30 1.52
N GLY A 218 12.20 12.91 0.32
CA GLY A 218 11.04 13.47 -0.37
C GLY A 218 11.33 14.78 -1.10
N ALA A 219 12.57 15.29 -1.09
CA ALA A 219 12.95 16.44 -1.89
C ALA A 219 12.77 16.13 -3.39
N ASN A 220 12.48 17.15 -4.19
CA ASN A 220 12.12 16.94 -5.59
C ASN A 220 12.46 18.15 -6.44
N GLN A 221 12.68 17.91 -7.74
CA GLN A 221 12.98 18.94 -8.74
C GLN A 221 12.45 18.52 -10.10
N LEU A 222 12.36 19.46 -11.03
CA LEU A 222 12.06 19.16 -12.43
C LEU A 222 13.17 18.29 -13.04
N GLU A 223 12.77 17.40 -13.94
CA GLU A 223 13.66 16.56 -14.74
C GLU A 223 14.49 17.38 -15.72
#